data_452379cff3f7051ae19a82b899620c28
#
_entry.id   452379cff3f7051ae19a82b899620c28
#
_cell.length_a   1.000
_cell.length_b   1.000
_cell.length_c   1.000
_cell.angle_alpha   90.00
_cell.angle_beta   90.00
_cell.angle_gamma   90.00
#
_symmetry.space_group_name_H-M   'P 1'
#
loop_
_entity.id
_entity.type
_entity.pdbx_description
1 polymer ?
#
loop_
_entity_poly.entity_id
_entity_poly.type
_entity_poly.pdbx_seq_one_letter_code
_entity_poly.pdbx_strand_id
1 'polypeptide(L)' 'MEAELDSLEDKLKQFVSLCQRLREENHQLRQQLAMAQQDNKQLGDKIGNATKRLEDILQQIPEDAA' A
#
# COMPACT_ATOMS: atom_id res chain seq x y z
N MET A 1 -9.64 -21.62 43.11
CA MET A 1 -9.78 -20.17 42.82
C MET A 1 -8.51 -19.52 42.26
N GLU A 2 -7.37 -19.73 42.89
CA GLU A 2 -6.11 -19.17 42.39
C GLU A 2 -5.74 -19.67 40.99
N ALA A 3 -5.95 -20.96 40.70
CA ALA A 3 -5.66 -21.53 39.41
C ALA A 3 -6.52 -20.91 38.28
N GLU A 4 -7.76 -20.59 38.58
CA GLU A 4 -8.67 -19.96 37.64
C GLU A 4 -8.28 -18.51 37.38
N LEU A 5 -7.88 -17.79 38.43
CA LEU A 5 -7.39 -16.41 38.30
C LEU A 5 -6.08 -16.34 37.52
N ASP A 6 -5.17 -17.29 37.78
CA ASP A 6 -3.90 -17.38 37.05
C ASP A 6 -4.13 -17.65 35.57
N SER A 7 -5.07 -18.55 35.25
CA SER A 7 -5.46 -18.85 33.89
C SER A 7 -6.06 -17.65 33.19
N LEU A 8 -6.89 -16.88 33.88
CA LEU A 8 -7.49 -15.66 33.36
C LEU A 8 -6.41 -14.59 33.11
N GLU A 9 -5.50 -14.46 34.05
CA GLU A 9 -4.39 -13.53 33.92
C GLU A 9 -3.51 -13.85 32.70
N ASP A 10 -3.19 -15.12 32.48
CA ASP A 10 -2.43 -15.56 31.34
C ASP A 10 -3.15 -15.26 30.02
N LYS A 11 -4.45 -15.49 29.97
CA LYS A 11 -5.27 -15.17 28.80
C LYS A 11 -5.31 -13.68 28.51
N LEU A 12 -5.38 -12.86 29.57
CA LEU A 12 -5.32 -11.41 29.42
C LEU A 12 -3.97 -10.95 28.86
N LYS A 13 -2.88 -11.53 29.34
CA LYS A 13 -1.54 -11.23 28.83
C LYS A 13 -1.41 -11.59 27.36
N GLN A 14 -1.92 -12.75 26.97
CA GLN A 14 -1.95 -13.20 25.59
C GLN A 14 -2.78 -12.25 24.71
N PHE A 15 -3.93 -11.82 25.22
CA PHE A 15 -4.81 -10.90 24.52
C PHE A 15 -4.13 -9.53 24.30
N VAL A 16 -3.50 -8.98 25.33
CA VAL A 16 -2.76 -7.72 25.23
C VAL A 16 -1.63 -7.84 24.21
N SER A 17 -0.88 -8.93 24.26
CA SER A 17 0.20 -9.20 23.32
C SER A 17 -0.33 -9.26 21.89
N LEU A 18 -1.46 -9.94 21.68
CA LEU A 18 -2.10 -10.00 20.36
C LEU A 18 -2.55 -8.63 19.88
N CYS A 19 -3.13 -7.81 20.75
CA CYS A 19 -3.54 -6.44 20.41
C CYS A 19 -2.35 -5.58 19.99
N GLN A 20 -1.23 -5.67 20.70
CA GLN A 20 -0.02 -4.95 20.36
C GLN A 20 0.51 -5.38 18.98
N ARG A 21 0.52 -6.68 18.74
CA ARG A 21 0.95 -7.25 17.47
C ARG A 21 0.07 -6.77 16.31
N LEU A 22 -1.24 -6.78 16.51
CA LEU A 22 -2.19 -6.31 15.50
C LEU A 22 -2.03 -4.83 15.21
N ARG A 23 -1.77 -4.01 16.22
CA ARG A 23 -1.49 -2.57 16.04
C ARG A 23 -0.23 -2.37 15.20
N GLU A 24 0.81 -3.12 15.49
CA GLU A 24 2.07 -3.03 14.76
C GLU A 24 1.90 -3.48 13.30
N GLU A 25 1.23 -4.61 13.08
CA GLU A 25 0.90 -5.09 11.74
C GLU A 25 0.04 -4.09 10.97
N ASN A 26 -0.95 -3.49 11.64
CA ASN A 26 -1.80 -2.47 11.04
C ASN A 26 -0.99 -1.25 10.61
N HIS A 27 -0.06 -0.80 11.46
CA HIS A 27 0.82 0.31 11.14
C HIS A 27 1.70 0.01 9.92
N GLN A 28 2.29 -1.16 9.88
CA GLN A 28 3.10 -1.60 8.74
C GLN A 28 2.28 -1.68 7.45
N LEU A 29 1.06 -2.23 7.52
CA LEU A 29 0.18 -2.32 6.36
C LEU A 29 -0.22 -0.94 5.84
N ARG A 30 -0.47 0.01 6.73
CA ARG A 30 -0.76 1.40 6.34
C ARG A 30 0.41 2.05 5.63
N GLN A 31 1.62 1.82 6.12
CA GLN A 31 2.83 2.32 5.46
C GLN A 31 3.01 1.70 4.08
N GLN A 32 2.80 0.38 3.95
CA GLN A 32 2.88 -0.30 2.67
C GLN A 32 1.82 0.21 1.68
N LEU A 33 0.61 0.46 2.17
CA LEU A 33 -0.46 1.01 1.35
C LEU A 33 -0.09 2.41 0.83
N ALA A 34 0.43 3.27 1.71
CA ALA A 34 0.86 4.62 1.32
C ALA A 34 1.94 4.58 0.24
N MET A 35 2.91 3.68 0.38
CA MET A 35 3.96 3.51 -0.63
C MET A 35 3.41 2.99 -1.95
N ALA A 36 2.50 2.02 -1.89
CA ALA A 36 1.86 1.47 -3.08
C ALA A 36 1.04 2.53 -3.83
N GLN A 37 0.32 3.36 -3.10
CA GLN A 37 -0.44 4.47 -3.68
C GLN A 37 0.46 5.49 -4.35
N GLN A 38 1.60 5.80 -3.71
CA GLN A 38 2.59 6.71 -4.29
C GLN A 38 3.20 6.14 -5.57
N ASP A 39 3.56 4.85 -5.55
CA ASP A 39 4.10 4.15 -6.72
C ASP A 39 3.09 4.14 -7.86
N ASN A 40 1.83 3.86 -7.56
CA ASN A 40 0.76 3.90 -8.56
C ASN A 40 0.60 5.28 -9.19
N LYS A 41 0.68 6.32 -8.38
CA LYS A 41 0.61 7.69 -8.88
C LYS A 41 1.76 8.00 -9.81
N GLN A 42 2.99 7.63 -9.42
CA GLN A 42 4.17 7.83 -10.25
C GLN A 42 4.09 7.07 -11.57
N LEU A 43 3.62 5.82 -11.52
CA LEU A 43 3.41 5.03 -12.73
C LEU A 43 2.36 5.65 -13.64
N GLY A 44 1.25 6.12 -13.07
CA GLY A 44 0.21 6.82 -13.82
C GLY A 44 0.74 8.07 -14.51
N ASP A 45 1.56 8.87 -13.80
CA ASP A 45 2.18 10.06 -14.36
C ASP A 45 3.14 9.71 -15.50
N LYS A 46 3.94 8.66 -15.34
CA LYS A 46 4.85 8.18 -16.39
C LYS A 46 4.10 7.71 -17.62
N ILE A 47 3.03 6.98 -17.44
CA ILE A 47 2.18 6.50 -18.54
C ILE A 47 1.54 7.69 -19.25
N GLY A 48 1.03 8.67 -18.50
CA GLY A 48 0.44 9.88 -19.05
C GLY A 48 1.45 10.68 -19.87
N ASN A 49 2.66 10.85 -19.37
CA ASN A 49 3.74 11.54 -20.07
C ASN A 49 4.15 10.80 -21.35
N ALA A 50 4.27 9.47 -21.28
CA ALA A 50 4.63 8.66 -22.44
C ALA A 50 3.53 8.73 -23.50
N THR A 51 2.28 8.67 -23.10
CA THR A 51 1.11 8.79 -24.00
C THR A 51 1.12 10.14 -24.70
N LYS A 52 1.36 11.22 -23.95
CA LYS A 52 1.42 12.57 -24.51
C LYS A 52 2.53 12.72 -25.52
N ARG A 53 3.72 12.19 -25.22
CA ARG A 53 4.85 12.22 -26.15
C ARG A 53 4.54 11.45 -27.44
N LEU A 54 3.88 10.31 -27.30
CA LEU A 54 3.48 9.51 -28.44
C LEU A 54 2.47 10.26 -29.32
N GLU A 55 1.48 10.89 -28.71
CA GLU A 55 0.50 11.72 -29.42
C GLU A 55 1.18 12.88 -30.16
N ASP A 56 2.13 13.57 -29.51
CA ASP A 56 2.88 14.66 -30.12
C ASP A 56 3.69 14.17 -31.33
N ILE A 57 4.33 13.01 -31.22
CA ILE A 57 5.07 12.40 -32.31
C ILE A 57 4.12 12.06 -33.50
N LEU A 58 2.97 11.49 -33.20
CA LEU A 58 1.98 11.15 -34.22
C LEU A 58 1.45 12.37 -34.94
N GLN A 59 1.28 13.50 -34.25
CA GLN A 59 0.86 14.75 -34.84
C GLN A 59 1.94 15.37 -35.75
N GLN A 60 3.22 15.08 -35.50
CA GLN A 60 4.32 15.57 -36.29
C GLN A 60 4.56 14.80 -37.58
N ILE A 61 3.95 13.62 -37.71
CA ILE A 61 4.07 12.83 -38.95
C ILE A 61 3.18 13.45 -40.03
N PRO A 62 3.73 13.86 -41.18
CA PRO A 62 2.94 14.40 -42.28
C PRO A 62 1.95 13.35 -42.84
N GLU A 63 0.74 13.76 -43.17
CA GLU A 63 -0.25 12.88 -43.79
C GLU A 63 0.28 12.27 -45.11
N ASP A 64 1.14 12.98 -45.80
CA ASP A 64 1.74 12.56 -47.07
C ASP A 64 2.84 11.51 -46.92
N ALA A 65 3.24 11.16 -45.69
CA ALA A 65 4.31 10.20 -45.42
C ALA A 65 3.82 8.73 -45.37
N ALA A 66 2.58 8.48 -45.62
CA ALA A 66 2.00 7.13 -45.57
C ALA A 66 2.25 6.37 -46.89
#